data_2ff3e5ec0a0c7b9522fd09959eba857d
#
_entry.id   2ff3e5ec0a0c7b9522fd09959eba857d
#
_cell.length_a   1.000
_cell.length_b   1.000
_cell.length_c   1.000
_cell.angle_alpha   90.00
_cell.angle_beta   90.00
_cell.angle_gamma   90.00
#
_symmetry.space_group_name_H-M   'P 1'
#
loop_
_entity.id
_entity.type
_entity.pdbx_description
1 polymer ?
#
loop_
_entity_poly.entity_id
_entity_poly.type
_entity_poly.pdbx_seq_one_letter_code
_entity_poly.pdbx_strand_id
1 'polypeptide(L)'
;MRQSRAKSLKVISGIDVHVLQVPVGTVEAQLARFNQNPNVLYAEPDINHIVQYVPNEGLGGSIYASDYFSEQWALNNTGQVHSTVVNDPLFGPYLDEASGLPGADINAPEAWDMTKGSSAVKIAILDSGIDCRMAGDSVSSIEFGNGKCVEQQKFITDYQSDTLEDVVGHGTHVAGIAAAQTDNGIGIAGVGFNSSVGNLKTCYEYLIYSCDPFFGCFLIAATGVCPLSSSIDAITYAADNGYHVINMSYGSDEIDEEGNPISLVGYSQAENDAVNYAWGKGVLLVSAAGNAGDPIKNYPAAYDNVIAVGATDDDDNRASFSSFGSDWVSLMAPGDSILSTMPNEQCGTFDYDNDACLHWQSGTSMASPHVAGAAALLWAYKYADHLSDPATCQDASGVPCNQMIRMMLEQGADPIGADGQDLQSISQYGRLNLVGALTATPSEPPPPPPLVVKAPEALSISINNSIVFLNWNYLGDKDAIAGFRVERESWNAKRNRWQSLSSWDVLDPTATTFEDSSANGEVHYRVDTIQQSDGSLFWSGWSDNITVAGSGGGKGGGKGGGKPNK
;
A
#
# COMPACT_ATOMS: atom_id res chain seq x y z
N MET A 1 -14.01 -9.41 25.10
CA MET A 1 -13.28 -10.69 24.95
C MET A 1 -13.99 -11.90 25.57
N ARG A 2 -14.35 -11.96 26.86
CA ARG A 2 -14.95 -13.18 27.46
C ARG A 2 -16.24 -13.71 26.78
N GLN A 3 -17.02 -12.86 26.14
CA GLN A 3 -18.26 -13.27 25.44
C GLN A 3 -18.04 -13.62 23.95
N SER A 4 -16.94 -13.17 23.32
CA SER A 4 -16.68 -13.38 21.88
C SER A 4 -15.94 -14.67 21.55
N ARG A 5 -15.37 -15.35 22.56
CA ARG A 5 -14.37 -16.44 22.39
C ARG A 5 -13.12 -16.01 21.61
N ALA A 6 -12.90 -14.72 21.44
CA ALA A 6 -11.69 -14.20 20.82
C ALA A 6 -10.51 -14.31 21.79
N LYS A 7 -9.35 -14.71 21.27
CA LYS A 7 -8.08 -14.77 22.00
C LYS A 7 -7.21 -13.61 21.50
N SER A 8 -6.73 -12.76 22.40
CA SER A 8 -5.73 -11.76 22.03
C SER A 8 -4.41 -12.46 21.70
N LEU A 9 -3.89 -12.20 20.52
CA LEU A 9 -2.58 -12.68 20.07
C LEU A 9 -1.48 -11.68 20.42
N LYS A 10 -1.66 -10.41 20.06
CA LYS A 10 -0.75 -9.33 20.41
C LYS A 10 -1.47 -7.99 20.52
N VAL A 11 -0.78 -6.99 21.06
CA VAL A 11 -1.16 -5.58 21.03
C VAL A 11 -0.05 -4.82 20.34
N ILE A 12 -0.39 -4.07 19.30
CA ILE A 12 0.53 -3.20 18.60
C ILE A 12 0.60 -1.89 19.39
N SER A 13 1.72 -1.70 20.09
CA SER A 13 1.96 -0.51 20.90
C SER A 13 2.09 0.73 20.00
N GLY A 14 1.73 1.89 20.48
CA GLY A 14 1.81 3.14 19.70
C GLY A 14 0.46 3.54 19.10
N ILE A 15 -0.35 2.61 18.62
CA ILE A 15 -1.70 2.87 18.06
C ILE A 15 -2.81 2.10 18.79
N ASP A 16 -2.47 1.32 19.83
CA ASP A 16 -3.40 0.53 20.69
C ASP A 16 -4.29 -0.47 19.89
N VAL A 17 -3.77 -1.02 18.81
CA VAL A 17 -4.46 -2.05 18.00
C VAL A 17 -4.24 -3.43 18.62
N HIS A 18 -5.33 -4.19 18.79
CA HIS A 18 -5.34 -5.54 19.34
C HIS A 18 -5.57 -6.58 18.25
N VAL A 19 -4.58 -7.41 17.94
CA VAL A 19 -4.75 -8.55 17.04
C VAL A 19 -5.46 -9.68 17.79
N LEU A 20 -6.61 -10.14 17.27
CA LEU A 20 -7.47 -11.11 17.91
C LEU A 20 -7.67 -12.35 17.04
N GLN A 21 -7.37 -13.52 17.57
CA GLN A 21 -7.78 -14.78 16.97
C GLN A 21 -9.24 -15.08 17.31
N VAL A 22 -10.05 -15.38 16.32
CA VAL A 22 -11.45 -15.77 16.44
C VAL A 22 -11.66 -17.20 15.89
N PRO A 23 -12.71 -17.91 16.30
CA PRO A 23 -13.00 -19.24 15.76
C PRO A 23 -13.19 -19.22 14.25
N VAL A 24 -12.67 -20.23 13.55
CA VAL A 24 -12.77 -20.39 12.10
C VAL A 24 -14.22 -20.24 11.62
N GLY A 25 -14.43 -19.47 10.54
CA GLY A 25 -15.75 -19.21 9.97
C GLY A 25 -16.61 -18.20 10.74
N THR A 26 -16.06 -17.48 11.74
CA THR A 26 -16.82 -16.51 12.53
C THR A 26 -16.36 -15.06 12.36
N VAL A 27 -15.42 -14.78 11.47
CA VAL A 27 -14.80 -13.45 11.30
C VAL A 27 -15.86 -12.38 11.12
N GLU A 28 -16.72 -12.47 10.11
CA GLU A 28 -17.78 -11.48 9.83
C GLU A 28 -18.71 -11.24 11.03
N ALA A 29 -19.15 -12.32 11.70
CA ALA A 29 -20.01 -12.22 12.86
C ALA A 29 -19.31 -11.54 14.06
N GLN A 30 -18.00 -11.73 14.20
CA GLN A 30 -17.21 -11.08 15.25
C GLN A 30 -16.92 -9.62 14.90
N LEU A 31 -16.62 -9.31 13.64
CA LEU A 31 -16.46 -7.92 13.17
C LEU A 31 -17.71 -7.09 13.43
N ALA A 32 -18.88 -7.58 12.98
CA ALA A 32 -20.16 -6.92 13.25
C ALA A 32 -20.41 -6.67 14.75
N ARG A 33 -19.97 -7.61 15.60
CA ARG A 33 -20.11 -7.50 17.04
C ARG A 33 -19.15 -6.52 17.69
N PHE A 34 -17.87 -6.51 17.23
CA PHE A 34 -16.88 -5.57 17.74
C PHE A 34 -17.21 -4.15 17.31
N ASN A 35 -17.61 -3.91 16.06
CA ASN A 35 -18.01 -2.61 15.55
C ASN A 35 -19.28 -2.04 16.19
N GLN A 36 -20.10 -2.87 16.83
CA GLN A 36 -21.23 -2.42 17.66
C GLN A 36 -20.85 -2.10 19.11
N ASN A 37 -19.60 -2.34 19.53
CA ASN A 37 -19.16 -2.10 20.89
C ASN A 37 -18.66 -0.65 21.05
N PRO A 38 -19.28 0.19 21.90
CA PRO A 38 -18.91 1.60 22.05
C PRO A 38 -17.48 1.84 22.60
N ASN A 39 -16.78 0.78 23.03
CA ASN A 39 -15.39 0.86 23.46
C ASN A 39 -14.39 0.38 22.38
N VAL A 40 -14.85 0.12 21.18
CA VAL A 40 -14.04 -0.26 20.02
C VAL A 40 -14.23 0.83 18.97
N LEU A 41 -13.16 1.44 18.52
CA LEU A 41 -13.20 2.47 17.48
C LEU A 41 -13.57 1.85 16.13
N TYR A 42 -12.91 0.77 15.79
CA TYR A 42 -13.16 -0.05 14.60
C TYR A 42 -12.70 -1.49 14.84
N ALA A 43 -13.16 -2.41 14.02
CA ALA A 43 -12.65 -3.77 13.93
C ALA A 43 -12.69 -4.19 12.45
N GLU A 44 -11.59 -4.72 11.96
CA GLU A 44 -11.39 -5.14 10.58
C GLU A 44 -10.72 -6.51 10.52
N PRO A 45 -10.75 -7.23 9.39
CA PRO A 45 -10.02 -8.48 9.24
C PRO A 45 -8.52 -8.20 9.14
N ASP A 46 -7.71 -9.15 9.60
CA ASP A 46 -6.27 -9.21 9.33
C ASP A 46 -6.10 -9.83 7.93
N ILE A 47 -5.91 -8.99 6.92
CA ILE A 47 -5.74 -9.41 5.52
C ILE A 47 -4.26 -9.67 5.22
N ASN A 48 -3.99 -10.42 4.16
CA ASN A 48 -2.64 -10.62 3.66
C ASN A 48 -2.37 -9.65 2.51
N HIS A 49 -1.20 -9.02 2.54
CA HIS A 49 -0.60 -8.41 1.35
C HIS A 49 0.29 -9.44 0.66
N ILE A 50 0.42 -9.34 -0.64
CA ILE A 50 1.29 -10.20 -1.45
C ILE A 50 2.47 -9.36 -1.93
N VAL A 51 3.66 -9.97 -1.98
CA VAL A 51 4.85 -9.32 -2.56
C VAL A 51 4.56 -8.99 -4.02
N GLN A 52 4.78 -7.77 -4.41
CA GLN A 52 4.47 -7.24 -5.75
C GLN A 52 5.59 -7.62 -6.73
N TYR A 53 5.56 -8.86 -7.20
CA TYR A 53 6.62 -9.46 -7.99
C TYR A 53 6.03 -10.14 -9.23
N VAL A 54 6.65 -9.91 -10.38
CA VAL A 54 6.40 -10.67 -11.62
C VAL A 54 7.46 -11.76 -11.69
N PRO A 55 7.11 -13.04 -11.48
CA PRO A 55 8.10 -14.11 -11.45
C PRO A 55 8.75 -14.28 -12.83
N ASN A 56 10.07 -14.25 -12.85
CA ASN A 56 10.91 -14.57 -14.00
C ASN A 56 11.54 -15.93 -13.77
N GLU A 57 10.78 -16.99 -13.97
CA GLU A 57 11.28 -18.34 -13.74
C GLU A 57 12.19 -18.81 -14.88
N GLY A 58 13.30 -19.45 -14.51
CA GLY A 58 14.11 -20.26 -15.42
C GLY A 58 15.10 -19.51 -16.31
N LEU A 59 15.56 -18.35 -15.91
CA LEU A 59 16.54 -17.59 -16.68
C LEU A 59 17.97 -18.09 -16.50
N GLY A 60 18.34 -19.08 -17.30
CA GLY A 60 19.71 -19.52 -17.46
C GLY A 60 20.48 -18.56 -18.36
N GLY A 61 21.04 -17.49 -17.80
CA GLY A 61 21.95 -16.58 -18.48
C GLY A 61 23.29 -16.55 -17.77
N SER A 62 24.35 -16.99 -18.45
CA SER A 62 25.71 -16.82 -17.94
C SER A 62 26.14 -15.38 -18.21
N ILE A 63 26.21 -14.56 -17.15
CA ILE A 63 26.74 -13.21 -17.23
C ILE A 63 28.24 -13.30 -17.01
N TYR A 64 28.99 -13.09 -18.07
CA TYR A 64 30.45 -12.94 -18.03
C TYR A 64 30.87 -11.46 -17.91
N ALA A 65 29.95 -10.56 -17.58
CA ALA A 65 30.27 -9.15 -17.42
C ALA A 65 31.04 -8.93 -16.11
N SER A 66 32.23 -8.40 -16.22
CA SER A 66 33.03 -7.97 -15.07
C SER A 66 32.59 -6.61 -14.51
N ASP A 67 31.63 -5.96 -15.14
CA ASP A 67 31.10 -4.63 -14.81
C ASP A 67 29.57 -4.69 -14.78
N TYR A 68 29.03 -5.02 -13.64
CA TYR A 68 27.57 -5.10 -13.44
C TYR A 68 26.88 -3.73 -13.44
N PHE A 69 27.61 -2.64 -13.29
CA PHE A 69 27.03 -1.31 -13.36
C PHE A 69 26.48 -0.99 -14.76
N SER A 70 27.10 -1.53 -15.83
CA SER A 70 26.58 -1.39 -17.18
C SER A 70 25.24 -2.10 -17.40
N GLU A 71 24.92 -3.12 -16.60
CA GLU A 71 23.63 -3.81 -16.61
C GLU A 71 22.55 -3.07 -15.79
N GLN A 72 22.96 -2.10 -14.94
CA GLN A 72 22.04 -1.31 -14.13
C GLN A 72 21.55 -0.07 -14.88
N TRP A 73 20.84 -0.26 -16.01
CA TRP A 73 20.31 0.83 -16.84
C TRP A 73 19.46 1.81 -16.03
N ALA A 74 18.76 1.34 -15.00
CA ALA A 74 17.94 2.16 -14.13
C ALA A 74 18.69 3.32 -13.46
N LEU A 75 19.98 3.14 -13.20
CA LEU A 75 20.85 4.11 -12.56
C LEU A 75 21.49 5.08 -13.56
N ASN A 76 21.82 4.59 -14.75
CA ASN A 76 22.47 5.34 -15.81
C ASN A 76 22.21 4.68 -17.18
N ASN A 77 21.26 5.20 -17.94
CA ASN A 77 20.93 4.70 -19.28
C ASN A 77 21.55 5.60 -20.35
N THR A 78 22.67 5.16 -20.88
CA THR A 78 23.36 5.83 -21.99
C THR A 78 23.01 5.24 -23.36
N GLY A 79 22.02 4.32 -23.40
CA GLY A 79 21.72 3.50 -24.57
C GLY A 79 22.68 2.31 -24.71
N GLN A 80 23.33 1.89 -23.62
CA GLN A 80 24.19 0.71 -23.61
C GLN A 80 23.33 -0.56 -23.77
N VAL A 81 23.97 -1.59 -24.33
CA VAL A 81 23.35 -2.93 -24.33
C VAL A 81 23.34 -3.47 -22.91
N HIS A 82 22.23 -3.95 -22.46
CA HIS A 82 22.02 -4.60 -21.18
C HIS A 82 21.07 -5.79 -21.33
N SER A 83 21.04 -6.64 -20.33
CA SER A 83 20.14 -7.79 -20.33
C SER A 83 18.72 -7.39 -19.93
N THR A 84 17.73 -7.92 -20.64
CA THR A 84 16.31 -7.75 -20.36
C THR A 84 15.61 -9.08 -20.24
N VAL A 85 14.52 -9.12 -19.50
CA VAL A 85 13.72 -10.31 -19.32
C VAL A 85 12.58 -10.34 -20.35
N VAL A 86 12.55 -11.37 -21.17
CA VAL A 86 11.46 -11.61 -22.12
C VAL A 86 10.63 -12.78 -21.66
N ASN A 87 9.34 -12.56 -21.45
CA ASN A 87 8.38 -13.60 -21.11
C ASN A 87 7.80 -14.21 -22.39
N ASP A 88 8.34 -15.36 -22.82
CA ASP A 88 7.83 -16.09 -23.99
C ASP A 88 6.73 -17.06 -23.56
N PRO A 89 5.51 -16.97 -24.14
CA PRO A 89 4.39 -17.82 -23.72
C PRO A 89 4.57 -19.32 -24.05
N LEU A 90 5.59 -19.67 -24.88
CA LEU A 90 5.85 -21.06 -25.28
C LEU A 90 7.06 -21.66 -24.59
N PHE A 91 8.08 -20.85 -24.29
CA PHE A 91 9.37 -21.30 -23.77
C PHE A 91 9.64 -20.83 -22.33
N GLY A 92 8.74 -20.01 -21.77
CA GLY A 92 8.96 -19.36 -20.48
C GLY A 92 9.88 -18.14 -20.57
N PRO A 93 10.23 -17.54 -19.44
CA PRO A 93 11.09 -16.37 -19.41
C PRO A 93 12.53 -16.72 -19.79
N TYR A 94 13.19 -15.82 -20.51
CA TYR A 94 14.62 -15.90 -20.88
C TYR A 94 15.23 -14.50 -20.93
N LEU A 95 16.57 -14.43 -20.86
CA LEU A 95 17.28 -13.17 -21.05
C LEU A 95 17.51 -12.91 -22.54
N ASP A 96 17.27 -11.69 -22.96
CA ASP A 96 17.62 -11.14 -24.25
C ASP A 96 18.46 -9.85 -24.05
N GLU A 97 19.01 -9.32 -25.10
CA GLU A 97 19.75 -8.06 -25.06
C GLU A 97 18.83 -6.92 -25.52
N ALA A 98 18.78 -5.83 -24.75
CA ALA A 98 18.10 -4.60 -25.12
C ALA A 98 19.06 -3.41 -25.04
N SER A 99 18.68 -2.31 -25.64
CA SER A 99 19.33 -1.02 -25.46
C SER A 99 18.24 0.02 -25.35
N GLY A 100 18.01 0.52 -24.14
CA GLY A 100 16.98 1.51 -23.86
C GLY A 100 17.32 2.90 -24.40
N LEU A 101 16.42 3.84 -24.17
CA LEU A 101 16.60 5.23 -24.57
C LEU A 101 17.58 5.95 -23.63
N PRO A 102 18.63 6.63 -24.15
CA PRO A 102 19.51 7.43 -23.32
C PRO A 102 18.74 8.47 -22.49
N GLY A 103 18.96 8.46 -21.18
CA GLY A 103 18.29 9.34 -20.23
C GLY A 103 16.97 8.81 -19.66
N ALA A 104 16.55 7.58 -20.04
CA ALA A 104 15.48 6.86 -19.38
C ALA A 104 16.00 6.18 -18.10
N ASP A 105 16.46 6.98 -17.12
CA ASP A 105 17.08 6.56 -15.88
C ASP A 105 16.83 7.58 -14.75
N ILE A 106 17.39 7.34 -13.56
CA ILE A 106 17.22 8.22 -12.38
C ILE A 106 18.38 9.22 -12.18
N ASN A 107 19.34 9.32 -13.07
CA ASN A 107 20.54 10.19 -12.97
C ASN A 107 21.36 9.94 -11.68
N ALA A 108 21.62 8.68 -11.35
CA ALA A 108 22.30 8.33 -10.11
C ALA A 108 23.77 8.76 -10.06
N PRO A 109 24.61 8.59 -11.09
CA PRO A 109 26.01 9.03 -11.06
C PRO A 109 26.16 10.51 -10.78
N GLU A 110 25.39 11.37 -11.44
CA GLU A 110 25.42 12.83 -11.25
C GLU A 110 24.97 13.22 -9.85
N ALA A 111 24.00 12.51 -9.30
CA ALA A 111 23.54 12.70 -7.92
C ALA A 111 24.61 12.27 -6.89
N TRP A 112 25.34 11.19 -7.15
CA TRP A 112 26.44 10.72 -6.29
C TRP A 112 27.67 11.63 -6.31
N ASP A 113 27.84 12.43 -7.36
CA ASP A 113 28.83 13.53 -7.37
C ASP A 113 28.45 14.65 -6.38
N MET A 114 27.16 14.80 -6.07
CA MET A 114 26.67 15.78 -5.09
C MET A 114 26.68 15.23 -3.66
N THR A 115 26.28 13.95 -3.48
CA THR A 115 26.25 13.29 -2.19
C THR A 115 26.31 11.77 -2.34
N LYS A 116 27.08 11.13 -1.46
CA LYS A 116 27.12 9.66 -1.32
C LYS A 116 26.28 9.15 -0.15
N GLY A 117 25.37 9.97 0.39
CA GLY A 117 24.54 9.58 1.52
C GLY A 117 25.30 9.41 2.84
N SER A 118 24.70 8.75 3.81
CA SER A 118 25.28 8.52 5.14
C SER A 118 24.80 7.20 5.73
N SER A 119 25.70 6.45 6.37
CA SER A 119 25.34 5.22 7.10
C SER A 119 24.47 5.48 8.34
N ALA A 120 24.34 6.74 8.78
CA ALA A 120 23.40 7.10 9.82
C ALA A 120 21.93 7.14 9.34
N VAL A 121 21.70 7.23 8.02
CA VAL A 121 20.36 7.13 7.45
C VAL A 121 19.99 5.66 7.30
N LYS A 122 18.86 5.28 7.91
CA LYS A 122 18.35 3.90 7.93
C LYS A 122 17.11 3.76 7.07
N ILE A 123 17.12 2.79 6.15
CA ILE A 123 15.97 2.38 5.33
C ILE A 123 15.43 1.08 5.93
N ALA A 124 14.19 1.04 6.36
CA ALA A 124 13.50 -0.17 6.76
C ALA A 124 12.98 -0.88 5.51
N ILE A 125 13.39 -2.11 5.27
CA ILE A 125 12.85 -2.97 4.22
C ILE A 125 11.84 -3.91 4.88
N LEU A 126 10.56 -3.66 4.64
CA LEU A 126 9.45 -4.49 5.10
C LEU A 126 9.14 -5.49 3.98
N ASP A 127 9.62 -6.73 4.11
CA ASP A 127 9.59 -7.68 3.00
C ASP A 127 9.75 -9.14 3.48
N SER A 128 10.10 -10.07 2.58
CA SER A 128 10.36 -11.49 2.83
C SER A 128 11.65 -11.78 3.63
N GLY A 129 12.46 -10.77 3.89
CA GLY A 129 13.75 -10.87 4.58
C GLY A 129 14.86 -10.19 3.77
N ILE A 130 16.07 -10.17 4.32
CA ILE A 130 17.30 -9.74 3.63
C ILE A 130 18.40 -10.73 4.02
N ASP A 131 19.24 -11.13 3.07
CA ASP A 131 20.46 -11.91 3.38
C ASP A 131 21.54 -11.01 3.98
N CYS A 132 21.39 -10.72 5.27
CA CYS A 132 22.29 -9.87 6.06
C CYS A 132 23.45 -10.65 6.73
N ARG A 133 23.90 -11.76 6.17
CA ARG A 133 24.93 -12.57 6.82
C ARG A 133 26.25 -11.83 6.95
N MET A 134 26.76 -11.81 8.17
CA MET A 134 27.96 -11.05 8.53
C MET A 134 29.28 -11.77 8.17
N ALA A 135 29.24 -13.02 7.75
CA ALA A 135 30.41 -13.82 7.42
C ALA A 135 30.04 -14.96 6.48
N GLY A 136 30.39 -14.85 5.24
CA GLY A 136 30.23 -15.87 4.21
C GLY A 136 30.98 -15.44 2.95
N ASP A 137 31.25 -16.40 2.10
CA ASP A 137 32.01 -16.21 0.87
C ASP A 137 31.11 -15.74 -0.31
N SER A 138 29.93 -15.15 -0.04
CA SER A 138 28.98 -14.75 -1.07
C SER A 138 28.90 -13.25 -1.30
N VAL A 139 28.52 -12.85 -2.51
CA VAL A 139 28.36 -11.45 -2.90
C VAL A 139 27.26 -10.75 -2.11
N SER A 140 26.11 -11.39 -1.86
CA SER A 140 25.05 -10.78 -1.05
C SER A 140 25.50 -10.49 0.39
N SER A 141 26.29 -11.37 0.99
CA SER A 141 26.86 -11.12 2.32
C SER A 141 27.90 -9.99 2.33
N ILE A 142 28.50 -9.69 1.19
CA ILE A 142 29.45 -8.57 1.03
C ILE A 142 28.67 -7.27 0.86
N GLU A 143 27.61 -7.26 0.06
CA GLU A 143 26.78 -6.06 -0.22
C GLU A 143 26.06 -5.54 1.05
N PHE A 144 25.69 -6.44 1.97
CA PHE A 144 25.03 -6.06 3.22
C PHE A 144 25.92 -6.23 4.47
N GLY A 145 27.18 -6.63 4.28
CA GLY A 145 28.18 -6.73 5.33
C GLY A 145 28.64 -5.37 5.88
N ASN A 146 29.66 -5.40 6.75
CA ASN A 146 30.37 -4.23 7.27
C ASN A 146 29.49 -3.14 7.90
N GLY A 147 28.33 -3.52 8.49
CA GLY A 147 27.40 -2.59 9.12
C GLY A 147 26.41 -1.93 8.16
N LYS A 148 26.29 -2.41 6.93
CA LYS A 148 25.27 -1.99 5.96
C LYS A 148 23.87 -2.44 6.39
N CYS A 149 23.73 -3.69 6.79
CA CYS A 149 22.55 -4.21 7.48
C CYS A 149 22.69 -3.94 8.98
N VAL A 150 21.92 -2.98 9.52
CA VAL A 150 22.09 -2.49 10.90
C VAL A 150 21.21 -3.19 11.91
N GLU A 151 20.16 -3.84 11.47
CA GLU A 151 19.18 -4.48 12.34
C GLU A 151 18.41 -5.58 11.58
N GLN A 152 17.99 -6.63 12.33
CA GLN A 152 17.17 -7.69 11.81
C GLN A 152 16.07 -8.06 12.80
N GLN A 153 14.81 -7.90 12.39
CA GLN A 153 13.63 -8.23 13.19
C GLN A 153 12.61 -9.02 12.37
N LYS A 154 11.87 -9.91 13.03
CA LYS A 154 10.80 -10.70 12.43
C LYS A 154 9.46 -10.33 13.08
N PHE A 155 8.46 -10.00 12.26
CA PHE A 155 7.12 -9.62 12.69
C PHE A 155 6.06 -10.68 12.42
N ILE A 156 6.44 -11.75 11.73
CA ILE A 156 5.58 -12.88 11.44
C ILE A 156 5.41 -13.72 12.70
N THR A 157 4.18 -13.96 13.09
CA THR A 157 3.82 -14.82 14.22
C THR A 157 2.98 -15.99 13.72
N ASP A 158 3.18 -17.18 14.26
CA ASP A 158 2.35 -18.38 14.01
C ASP A 158 2.45 -19.02 12.61
N TYR A 159 3.33 -18.58 11.72
CA TYR A 159 3.59 -19.19 10.41
C TYR A 159 4.89 -19.99 10.39
N GLN A 160 5.05 -20.83 9.37
CA GLN A 160 6.05 -21.88 9.29
C GLN A 160 7.51 -21.42 9.22
N SER A 161 7.78 -20.12 9.03
CA SER A 161 9.16 -19.64 9.00
C SER A 161 9.60 -19.13 10.37
N ASP A 162 10.57 -19.84 10.95
CA ASP A 162 11.27 -19.42 12.18
C ASP A 162 12.55 -18.61 11.90
N THR A 163 12.90 -18.40 10.63
CA THR A 163 14.15 -17.75 10.22
C THR A 163 13.95 -16.27 9.88
N LEU A 164 15.02 -15.50 10.04
CA LEU A 164 15.17 -14.14 9.51
C LEU A 164 15.67 -14.15 8.06
N GLU A 165 16.06 -15.33 7.56
CA GLU A 165 16.57 -15.51 6.21
C GLU A 165 15.49 -15.20 5.17
N ASP A 166 15.93 -14.71 4.02
CA ASP A 166 15.08 -14.50 2.87
C ASP A 166 15.05 -15.76 1.99
N VAL A 167 14.00 -16.56 2.13
CA VAL A 167 13.81 -17.79 1.34
C VAL A 167 13.19 -17.47 -0.03
N VAL A 168 12.51 -16.33 -0.16
CA VAL A 168 11.86 -15.90 -1.40
C VAL A 168 12.87 -15.22 -2.35
N GLY A 169 13.80 -14.46 -1.77
CA GLY A 169 14.77 -13.65 -2.51
C GLY A 169 14.30 -12.22 -2.83
N HIS A 170 13.02 -11.96 -2.70
CA HIS A 170 12.42 -10.68 -3.07
C HIS A 170 12.94 -9.53 -2.20
N GLY A 171 12.94 -9.66 -0.87
CA GLY A 171 13.40 -8.61 0.02
C GLY A 171 14.90 -8.33 -0.09
N THR A 172 15.71 -9.34 -0.38
CA THR A 172 17.14 -9.16 -0.66
C THR A 172 17.34 -8.38 -1.95
N HIS A 173 16.55 -8.66 -2.99
CA HIS A 173 16.58 -7.93 -4.26
C HIS A 173 16.18 -6.46 -4.06
N VAL A 174 15.09 -6.20 -3.38
CA VAL A 174 14.61 -4.86 -3.00
C VAL A 174 15.66 -4.08 -2.19
N ALA A 175 16.28 -4.73 -1.21
CA ALA A 175 17.33 -4.11 -0.39
C ALA A 175 18.56 -3.72 -1.22
N GLY A 176 18.94 -4.55 -2.20
CA GLY A 176 20.05 -4.27 -3.11
C GLY A 176 19.83 -3.00 -3.93
N ILE A 177 18.64 -2.85 -4.53
CA ILE A 177 18.27 -1.64 -5.27
C ILE A 177 18.33 -0.41 -4.34
N ALA A 178 17.72 -0.52 -3.15
CA ALA A 178 17.66 0.61 -2.23
C ALA A 178 19.05 1.05 -1.76
N ALA A 179 19.93 0.13 -1.40
CA ALA A 179 21.19 0.49 -0.77
C ALA A 179 22.23 -0.64 -0.71
N ALA A 180 22.49 -1.41 -1.78
CA ALA A 180 23.68 -2.25 -1.86
C ALA A 180 24.94 -1.42 -1.62
N GLN A 181 26.02 -2.05 -1.12
CA GLN A 181 27.28 -1.35 -0.88
C GLN A 181 27.90 -0.91 -2.20
N THR A 182 27.89 0.38 -2.46
CA THR A 182 28.33 0.98 -3.71
C THR A 182 29.81 1.34 -3.65
N ASP A 183 30.50 1.32 -4.83
CA ASP A 183 31.93 1.69 -4.96
C ASP A 183 32.87 0.70 -4.24
N ASN A 184 32.48 -0.57 -4.13
CA ASN A 184 33.24 -1.64 -3.46
C ASN A 184 33.98 -2.56 -4.45
N GLY A 185 33.75 -2.41 -5.77
CA GLY A 185 34.39 -3.15 -6.85
C GLY A 185 33.82 -4.55 -7.09
N ILE A 186 32.64 -4.86 -6.55
CA ILE A 186 31.92 -6.12 -6.70
C ILE A 186 30.40 -5.89 -6.73
N GLY A 187 29.64 -6.84 -7.28
CA GLY A 187 28.17 -6.81 -7.23
C GLY A 187 27.56 -5.61 -7.95
N ILE A 188 26.68 -4.92 -7.28
CA ILE A 188 25.85 -3.84 -7.82
C ILE A 188 25.97 -2.54 -7.02
N ALA A 189 25.54 -1.43 -7.60
CA ALA A 189 25.37 -0.17 -6.89
C ALA A 189 23.94 -0.02 -6.38
N GLY A 190 23.78 0.32 -5.09
CA GLY A 190 22.49 0.68 -4.50
C GLY A 190 22.28 2.20 -4.51
N VAL A 191 21.05 2.67 -4.78
CA VAL A 191 20.72 4.09 -4.94
C VAL A 191 21.14 4.94 -3.74
N GLY A 192 20.85 4.46 -2.52
CA GLY A 192 21.17 5.16 -1.26
C GLY A 192 22.66 5.17 -0.92
N PHE A 193 23.52 4.59 -1.73
CA PHE A 193 24.97 4.52 -1.65
C PHE A 193 25.46 4.09 -0.25
N ASN A 194 25.78 5.04 0.66
CA ASN A 194 26.23 4.76 2.02
C ASN A 194 25.11 4.52 3.03
N SER A 195 23.84 4.67 2.66
CA SER A 195 22.72 4.47 3.58
C SER A 195 22.64 3.03 4.08
N SER A 196 22.19 2.84 5.30
CA SER A 196 22.05 1.50 5.92
C SER A 196 20.65 0.93 5.70
N VAL A 197 20.51 -0.40 5.72
CA VAL A 197 19.23 -1.10 5.65
C VAL A 197 18.94 -1.84 6.96
N GLY A 198 17.66 -1.96 7.30
CA GLY A 198 17.17 -2.84 8.34
C GLY A 198 16.27 -3.92 7.73
N ASN A 199 16.58 -5.17 8.07
CA ASN A 199 15.75 -6.33 7.72
C ASN A 199 14.56 -6.41 8.68
N LEU A 200 13.41 -5.90 8.27
CA LEU A 200 12.17 -6.00 9.01
C LEU A 200 11.24 -7.01 8.33
N LYS A 201 11.51 -8.29 8.55
CA LYS A 201 10.81 -9.39 7.87
C LYS A 201 9.33 -9.43 8.27
N THR A 202 8.46 -9.07 7.32
CA THR A 202 7.00 -8.99 7.47
C THR A 202 6.26 -10.07 6.70
N CYS A 203 6.91 -10.69 5.70
CA CYS A 203 6.31 -11.67 4.81
C CYS A 203 6.89 -13.07 5.06
N TYR A 204 6.02 -14.08 5.09
CA TYR A 204 6.44 -15.48 5.14
C TYR A 204 6.44 -16.10 3.75
N GLU A 205 7.16 -17.19 3.61
CA GLU A 205 7.32 -17.91 2.36
C GLU A 205 6.07 -18.74 2.04
N TYR A 206 5.48 -18.55 0.87
CA TYR A 206 4.48 -19.45 0.31
C TYR A 206 5.08 -20.18 -0.89
N LEU A 207 5.34 -21.48 -0.68
CA LEU A 207 6.01 -22.32 -1.68
C LEU A 207 4.98 -23.04 -2.54
N ILE A 208 5.08 -22.86 -3.85
CA ILE A 208 4.17 -23.44 -4.84
C ILE A 208 4.85 -24.65 -5.45
N TYR A 209 4.20 -25.82 -5.36
CA TYR A 209 4.71 -27.08 -5.89
C TYR A 209 3.85 -27.58 -7.04
N SER A 210 4.48 -27.99 -8.16
CA SER A 210 3.86 -28.83 -9.15
C SER A 210 4.12 -30.29 -8.85
N CYS A 211 3.09 -31.13 -8.84
CA CYS A 211 3.21 -32.54 -8.50
C CYS A 211 2.92 -33.42 -9.71
N ASP A 212 3.91 -34.16 -10.18
CA ASP A 212 3.77 -35.17 -11.21
C ASP A 212 3.61 -36.56 -10.55
N PRO A 213 2.64 -37.40 -11.00
CA PRO A 213 2.43 -38.72 -10.42
C PRO A 213 3.60 -39.70 -10.54
N PHE A 214 4.54 -39.46 -11.45
CA PHE A 214 5.71 -40.34 -11.69
C PHE A 214 7.02 -39.76 -11.15
N PHE A 215 7.16 -38.42 -11.12
CA PHE A 215 8.39 -37.73 -10.76
C PHE A 215 8.35 -37.07 -9.38
N GLY A 216 7.17 -37.03 -8.74
CA GLY A 216 7.00 -36.40 -7.44
C GLY A 216 6.65 -34.90 -7.54
N CYS A 217 6.77 -34.20 -6.40
CA CYS A 217 6.49 -32.77 -6.33
C CYS A 217 7.78 -31.97 -6.45
N PHE A 218 7.78 -30.97 -7.33
CA PHE A 218 8.88 -30.04 -7.54
C PHE A 218 8.42 -28.64 -7.15
N LEU A 219 9.29 -27.89 -6.47
CA LEU A 219 9.07 -26.47 -6.22
C LEU A 219 9.12 -25.73 -7.56
N ILE A 220 8.06 -25.01 -7.90
CA ILE A 220 7.96 -24.25 -9.15
C ILE A 220 7.97 -22.75 -8.93
N ALA A 221 7.56 -22.27 -7.76
CA ALA A 221 7.61 -20.86 -7.41
C ALA A 221 7.64 -20.69 -5.89
N ALA A 222 8.17 -19.55 -5.45
CA ALA A 222 8.05 -19.06 -4.09
C ALA A 222 7.55 -17.63 -4.13
N THR A 223 6.59 -17.29 -3.28
CA THR A 223 6.11 -15.91 -3.12
C THR A 223 6.09 -15.53 -1.65
N GLY A 224 6.17 -14.23 -1.38
CA GLY A 224 6.02 -13.70 -0.03
C GLY A 224 4.56 -13.34 0.25
N VAL A 225 4.04 -13.77 1.39
CA VAL A 225 2.72 -13.36 1.89
C VAL A 225 2.90 -12.56 3.15
N CYS A 226 2.43 -11.31 3.15
CA CYS A 226 2.65 -10.33 4.20
C CYS A 226 1.35 -10.08 4.96
N PRO A 227 1.14 -10.69 6.14
CA PRO A 227 -0.04 -10.42 6.95
C PRO A 227 -0.13 -8.95 7.34
N LEU A 228 -1.30 -8.36 7.22
CA LEU A 228 -1.56 -6.96 7.55
C LEU A 228 -1.07 -6.60 8.96
N SER A 229 -1.30 -7.45 9.95
CA SER A 229 -0.84 -7.25 11.32
C SER A 229 0.70 -7.24 11.45
N SER A 230 1.41 -7.95 10.59
CA SER A 230 2.87 -7.94 10.53
C SER A 230 3.38 -6.63 9.94
N SER A 231 2.74 -6.13 8.88
CA SER A 231 3.02 -4.82 8.27
C SER A 231 2.83 -3.69 9.28
N ILE A 232 1.67 -3.65 9.95
CA ILE A 232 1.34 -2.64 10.95
C ILE A 232 2.36 -2.62 12.11
N ASP A 233 2.75 -3.80 12.60
CA ASP A 233 3.73 -3.92 13.68
C ASP A 233 5.12 -3.45 13.23
N ALA A 234 5.55 -3.81 12.03
CA ALA A 234 6.83 -3.39 11.47
C ALA A 234 6.89 -1.89 11.17
N ILE A 235 5.81 -1.29 10.65
CA ILE A 235 5.70 0.16 10.41
C ILE A 235 5.86 0.92 11.73
N THR A 236 5.12 0.52 12.77
CA THR A 236 5.21 1.17 14.08
C THR A 236 6.57 0.97 14.73
N TYR A 237 7.15 -0.23 14.59
CA TYR A 237 8.50 -0.52 15.08
C TYR A 237 9.55 0.36 14.40
N ALA A 238 9.52 0.48 13.07
CA ALA A 238 10.47 1.33 12.33
C ALA A 238 10.38 2.79 12.79
N ALA A 239 9.15 3.29 13.01
CA ALA A 239 8.92 4.65 13.51
C ALA A 239 9.51 4.88 14.90
N ASP A 240 9.41 3.90 15.82
CA ASP A 240 9.91 4.02 17.19
C ASP A 240 11.43 3.78 17.32
N ASN A 241 12.06 3.16 16.28
CA ASN A 241 13.49 2.84 16.28
C ASN A 241 14.34 3.75 15.39
N GLY A 242 13.79 4.94 15.03
CA GLY A 242 14.52 6.00 14.35
C GLY A 242 14.94 5.63 12.94
N TYR A 243 14.09 4.92 12.20
CA TYR A 243 14.23 4.77 10.76
C TYR A 243 13.80 6.07 10.06
N HIS A 244 14.44 6.36 8.93
CA HIS A 244 14.18 7.57 8.14
C HIS A 244 13.23 7.32 7.00
N VAL A 245 13.33 6.12 6.43
CA VAL A 245 12.54 5.68 5.28
C VAL A 245 12.02 4.28 5.54
N ILE A 246 10.78 4.02 5.16
CA ILE A 246 10.17 2.68 5.09
C ILE A 246 9.90 2.37 3.63
N ASN A 247 10.36 1.22 3.15
CA ASN A 247 10.00 0.67 1.85
C ASN A 247 9.08 -0.55 2.02
N MET A 248 7.94 -0.53 1.33
CA MET A 248 6.92 -1.57 1.30
C MET A 248 6.71 -2.02 -0.15
N SER A 249 7.45 -3.07 -0.55
CA SER A 249 7.35 -3.62 -1.90
C SER A 249 6.28 -4.72 -2.00
N TYR A 250 5.09 -4.46 -1.45
CA TYR A 250 3.94 -5.36 -1.45
C TYR A 250 2.64 -4.57 -1.51
N GLY A 251 1.52 -5.25 -1.74
CA GLY A 251 0.21 -4.63 -1.77
C GLY A 251 -0.94 -5.61 -1.60
N SER A 252 -2.16 -5.12 -1.75
CA SER A 252 -3.41 -5.86 -1.56
C SER A 252 -3.84 -6.65 -2.80
N ASP A 253 -3.03 -6.75 -3.84
CA ASP A 253 -3.34 -7.56 -5.01
C ASP A 253 -3.45 -9.05 -4.64
N GLU A 254 -4.40 -9.75 -5.26
CA GLU A 254 -4.46 -11.20 -5.26
C GLU A 254 -4.01 -11.75 -6.63
N ILE A 255 -3.81 -13.06 -6.69
CA ILE A 255 -3.49 -13.78 -7.92
C ILE A 255 -4.73 -14.53 -8.37
N ASP A 256 -5.13 -14.42 -9.67
CA ASP A 256 -6.21 -15.21 -10.26
C ASP A 256 -5.82 -16.69 -10.42
N GLU A 257 -6.75 -17.52 -10.93
CA GLU A 257 -6.49 -18.95 -11.17
C GLU A 257 -5.41 -19.20 -12.24
N GLU A 258 -5.12 -18.20 -13.08
CA GLU A 258 -4.09 -18.21 -14.11
C GLU A 258 -2.74 -17.66 -13.61
N GLY A 259 -2.68 -17.11 -12.37
CA GLY A 259 -1.47 -16.56 -11.76
C GLY A 259 -1.22 -15.07 -12.03
N ASN A 260 -2.17 -14.34 -12.62
CA ASN A 260 -2.04 -12.91 -12.85
C ASN A 260 -2.50 -12.12 -11.62
N PRO A 261 -1.81 -11.02 -11.28
CA PRO A 261 -2.26 -10.12 -10.21
C PRO A 261 -3.62 -9.48 -10.56
N ILE A 262 -4.49 -9.44 -9.58
CA ILE A 262 -5.77 -8.72 -9.64
C ILE A 262 -5.85 -7.77 -8.46
N SER A 263 -6.14 -6.49 -8.73
CA SER A 263 -6.25 -5.50 -7.66
C SER A 263 -7.48 -5.74 -6.79
N LEU A 264 -7.26 -5.71 -5.48
CA LEU A 264 -8.32 -5.69 -4.47
C LEU A 264 -8.38 -4.33 -3.79
N VAL A 265 -9.57 -3.94 -3.38
CA VAL A 265 -9.74 -2.79 -2.50
C VAL A 265 -9.35 -3.20 -1.08
N GLY A 266 -8.06 -3.11 -0.78
CA GLY A 266 -7.45 -3.57 0.47
C GLY A 266 -7.30 -2.49 1.54
N TYR A 267 -8.13 -1.43 1.55
CA TYR A 267 -8.04 -0.39 2.57
C TYR A 267 -8.22 -0.96 3.98
N SER A 268 -7.26 -0.65 4.86
CA SER A 268 -7.31 -0.96 6.28
C SER A 268 -7.15 0.32 7.10
N GLN A 269 -8.07 0.55 8.04
CA GLN A 269 -7.95 1.69 8.95
C GLN A 269 -6.76 1.54 9.90
N ALA A 270 -6.48 0.32 10.37
CA ALA A 270 -5.35 0.06 11.26
C ALA A 270 -4.00 0.30 10.57
N GLU A 271 -3.87 -0.08 9.30
CA GLU A 271 -2.66 0.21 8.52
C GLU A 271 -2.52 1.70 8.23
N ASN A 272 -3.60 2.38 7.88
CA ASN A 272 -3.59 3.83 7.72
C ASN A 272 -3.20 4.57 9.01
N ASP A 273 -3.68 4.10 10.17
CA ASP A 273 -3.28 4.65 11.48
C ASP A 273 -1.79 4.43 11.75
N ALA A 274 -1.22 3.27 11.39
CA ALA A 274 0.21 2.99 11.50
C ALA A 274 1.05 3.86 10.55
N VAL A 275 0.60 4.04 9.31
CA VAL A 275 1.21 4.95 8.32
C VAL A 275 1.24 6.38 8.86
N ASN A 276 0.11 6.87 9.35
CA ASN A 276 0.01 8.22 9.92
C ASN A 276 0.86 8.37 11.19
N TYR A 277 0.95 7.33 12.01
CA TYR A 277 1.84 7.30 13.17
C TYR A 277 3.32 7.43 12.76
N ALA A 278 3.77 6.64 11.78
CA ALA A 278 5.14 6.68 11.28
C ALA A 278 5.46 8.04 10.61
N TRP A 279 4.52 8.56 9.80
CA TRP A 279 4.64 9.89 9.22
C TRP A 279 4.80 10.98 10.27
N GLY A 280 3.98 10.94 11.34
CA GLY A 280 4.06 11.87 12.48
C GLY A 280 5.35 11.74 13.30
N LYS A 281 6.08 10.63 13.17
CA LYS A 281 7.43 10.41 13.72
C LYS A 281 8.54 10.84 12.77
N GLY A 282 8.23 11.49 11.67
CA GLY A 282 9.21 11.99 10.72
C GLY A 282 9.72 10.94 9.73
N VAL A 283 9.11 9.76 9.64
CA VAL A 283 9.49 8.72 8.68
C VAL A 283 8.84 9.00 7.33
N LEU A 284 9.59 8.80 6.24
CA LEU A 284 9.03 8.81 4.88
C LEU A 284 8.65 7.38 4.48
N LEU A 285 7.43 7.20 3.97
CA LEU A 285 6.94 5.89 3.55
C LEU A 285 6.83 5.83 2.03
N VAL A 286 7.33 4.73 1.46
CA VAL A 286 7.35 4.46 0.02
C VAL A 286 6.73 3.08 -0.21
N SER A 287 5.88 2.92 -1.21
CA SER A 287 5.28 1.63 -1.53
C SER A 287 5.09 1.42 -3.02
N ALA A 288 5.16 0.16 -3.43
CA ALA A 288 4.86 -0.31 -4.78
C ALA A 288 3.39 -0.10 -5.14
N ALA A 289 3.10 0.46 -6.33
CA ALA A 289 1.74 0.78 -6.76
C ALA A 289 0.89 -0.45 -7.13
N GLY A 290 1.51 -1.59 -7.45
CA GLY A 290 0.82 -2.81 -7.86
C GLY A 290 1.15 -3.24 -9.28
N ASN A 291 0.90 -4.53 -9.58
CA ASN A 291 1.30 -5.15 -10.84
C ASN A 291 0.11 -5.66 -11.68
N ALA A 292 -1.10 -5.18 -11.40
CA ALA A 292 -2.30 -5.57 -12.15
C ALA A 292 -2.48 -4.82 -13.49
N GLY A 293 -1.66 -3.80 -13.76
CA GLY A 293 -1.73 -3.04 -15.01
C GLY A 293 -2.95 -2.13 -15.13
N ASP A 294 -3.61 -1.83 -14.05
CA ASP A 294 -4.87 -1.09 -14.00
C ASP A 294 -4.77 0.20 -13.14
N PRO A 295 -5.78 1.09 -13.16
CA PRO A 295 -5.80 2.30 -12.37
C PRO A 295 -6.41 2.14 -10.97
N ILE A 296 -6.64 0.91 -10.49
CA ILE A 296 -7.27 0.66 -9.20
C ILE A 296 -6.28 0.95 -8.08
N LYS A 297 -6.75 1.68 -7.06
CA LYS A 297 -5.95 2.02 -5.88
C LYS A 297 -5.58 0.76 -5.11
N ASN A 298 -4.29 0.58 -4.89
CA ASN A 298 -3.72 -0.53 -4.14
C ASN A 298 -3.11 0.00 -2.82
N TYR A 299 -3.25 -0.75 -1.74
CA TYR A 299 -2.75 -0.38 -0.42
C TYR A 299 -1.61 -1.31 0.02
N PRO A 300 -0.61 -0.74 0.72
CA PRO A 300 -0.54 0.56 1.38
C PRO A 300 -0.17 1.76 0.48
N ALA A 301 0.14 1.59 -0.81
CA ALA A 301 0.60 2.66 -1.68
C ALA A 301 -0.37 3.86 -1.76
N ALA A 302 -1.68 3.62 -1.76
CA ALA A 302 -2.69 4.66 -1.95
C ALA A 302 -3.10 5.41 -0.67
N TYR A 303 -2.40 5.22 0.46
CA TYR A 303 -2.60 6.09 1.63
C TYR A 303 -1.92 7.45 1.42
N ASP A 304 -2.52 8.53 1.93
CA ASP A 304 -2.07 9.92 1.71
C ASP A 304 -0.60 10.18 2.09
N ASN A 305 -0.11 9.56 3.17
CA ASN A 305 1.24 9.73 3.68
C ASN A 305 2.24 8.69 3.14
N VAL A 306 1.91 8.03 2.03
CA VAL A 306 2.78 7.10 1.32
C VAL A 306 3.10 7.66 -0.07
N ILE A 307 4.32 7.50 -0.53
CA ILE A 307 4.70 7.73 -1.92
C ILE A 307 4.41 6.45 -2.70
N ALA A 308 3.37 6.46 -3.51
CA ALA A 308 3.04 5.36 -4.42
C ALA A 308 3.96 5.38 -5.64
N VAL A 309 4.60 4.25 -5.97
CA VAL A 309 5.58 4.18 -7.05
C VAL A 309 5.17 3.16 -8.11
N GLY A 310 4.93 3.64 -9.33
CA GLY A 310 4.73 2.83 -10.52
C GLY A 310 6.05 2.49 -11.23
N ALA A 311 6.04 1.55 -12.16
CA ALA A 311 7.22 1.05 -12.86
C ALA A 311 7.32 1.56 -14.30
N THR A 312 8.53 1.99 -14.72
CA THR A 312 8.90 2.22 -16.13
C THR A 312 9.84 1.13 -16.64
N ASP A 313 9.87 0.96 -17.95
CA ASP A 313 10.89 0.22 -18.68
C ASP A 313 12.09 1.13 -19.07
N ASP A 314 13.07 0.57 -19.78
CA ASP A 314 14.30 1.23 -20.24
C ASP A 314 14.12 2.25 -21.38
N ASP A 315 12.89 2.35 -21.90
CA ASP A 315 12.45 3.32 -22.90
C ASP A 315 11.53 4.42 -22.29
N ASP A 316 11.43 4.50 -20.96
CA ASP A 316 10.51 5.36 -20.21
C ASP A 316 9.01 5.06 -20.44
N ASN A 317 8.65 3.97 -21.09
CA ASN A 317 7.25 3.57 -21.13
C ASN A 317 6.81 3.07 -19.74
N ARG A 318 5.52 3.20 -19.44
CA ARG A 318 4.95 2.47 -18.32
C ARG A 318 5.11 0.97 -18.57
N ALA A 319 5.77 0.25 -17.69
CA ALA A 319 5.81 -1.21 -17.73
C ALA A 319 4.38 -1.77 -17.80
N SER A 320 4.16 -2.77 -18.66
CA SER A 320 2.81 -3.24 -19.00
C SER A 320 1.99 -3.72 -17.79
N PHE A 321 2.67 -4.28 -16.81
CA PHE A 321 2.10 -4.75 -15.55
C PHE A 321 1.84 -3.63 -14.54
N SER A 322 2.52 -2.48 -14.64
CA SER A 322 2.45 -1.43 -13.61
C SER A 322 1.05 -0.88 -13.45
N SER A 323 0.51 -0.93 -12.24
CA SER A 323 -0.66 -0.12 -11.87
C SER A 323 -0.30 1.36 -11.97
N PHE A 324 -1.29 2.22 -12.29
CA PHE A 324 -1.08 3.62 -12.67
C PHE A 324 -2.26 4.51 -12.25
N GLY A 325 -2.05 5.82 -12.26
CA GLY A 325 -3.11 6.81 -12.02
C GLY A 325 -2.55 8.16 -11.63
N SER A 326 -2.89 9.20 -12.39
CA SER A 326 -2.48 10.58 -12.12
C SER A 326 -3.13 11.21 -10.88
N ASP A 327 -4.04 10.50 -10.23
CA ASP A 327 -4.74 10.94 -9.01
C ASP A 327 -4.22 10.27 -7.72
N TRP A 328 -3.38 9.20 -7.83
CA TRP A 328 -2.90 8.49 -6.65
C TRP A 328 -1.47 7.94 -6.74
N VAL A 329 -0.97 7.55 -7.93
CA VAL A 329 0.44 7.16 -8.10
C VAL A 329 1.29 8.43 -8.08
N SER A 330 2.15 8.58 -7.07
CA SER A 330 2.97 9.79 -6.92
C SER A 330 4.05 9.87 -7.99
N LEU A 331 4.86 8.84 -8.11
CA LEU A 331 6.04 8.79 -8.98
C LEU A 331 6.07 7.51 -9.81
N MET A 332 6.75 7.59 -10.94
CA MET A 332 7.26 6.44 -11.67
C MET A 332 8.75 6.27 -11.35
N ALA A 333 9.24 5.02 -11.40
CA ALA A 333 10.67 4.73 -11.33
C ALA A 333 10.97 3.46 -12.14
N PRO A 334 12.23 3.21 -12.55
CA PRO A 334 12.62 1.98 -13.22
C PRO A 334 12.18 0.73 -12.46
N GLY A 335 11.47 -0.17 -13.14
CA GLY A 335 10.92 -1.36 -12.49
C GLY A 335 10.83 -2.59 -13.39
N ASP A 336 11.24 -2.50 -14.66
CA ASP A 336 11.28 -3.63 -15.57
C ASP A 336 12.71 -4.11 -15.79
N SER A 337 12.94 -5.41 -15.67
CA SER A 337 14.25 -6.04 -15.89
C SER A 337 15.38 -5.40 -15.05
N ILE A 338 15.14 -5.25 -13.74
CA ILE A 338 16.08 -4.62 -12.81
C ILE A 338 17.01 -5.66 -12.19
N LEU A 339 18.32 -5.47 -12.37
CA LEU A 339 19.35 -6.31 -11.77
C LEU A 339 19.57 -5.97 -10.30
N SER A 340 19.54 -6.97 -9.42
CA SER A 340 19.85 -6.80 -8.00
C SER A 340 20.30 -8.10 -7.32
N THR A 341 20.64 -8.00 -6.04
CA THR A 341 21.16 -9.09 -5.21
C THR A 341 20.12 -10.16 -4.88
N MET A 342 20.56 -11.40 -4.75
CA MET A 342 19.78 -12.55 -4.30
C MET A 342 20.42 -13.22 -3.09
N PRO A 343 19.64 -13.94 -2.24
CA PRO A 343 20.19 -14.69 -1.12
C PRO A 343 21.12 -15.81 -1.58
N ASN A 344 22.12 -16.10 -0.76
CA ASN A 344 23.15 -17.08 -1.05
C ASN A 344 22.64 -18.50 -1.32
N GLU A 345 21.57 -18.92 -0.61
CA GLU A 345 20.98 -20.25 -0.80
C GLU A 345 20.31 -20.42 -2.17
N GLN A 346 20.01 -19.31 -2.85
CA GLN A 346 19.40 -19.34 -4.18
C GLN A 346 20.44 -19.28 -5.31
N CYS A 347 21.68 -18.91 -4.98
CA CYS A 347 22.78 -18.93 -5.95
C CYS A 347 23.01 -20.36 -6.46
N GLY A 348 22.92 -20.54 -7.77
CA GLY A 348 23.10 -21.82 -8.43
C GLY A 348 21.92 -22.79 -8.41
N THR A 349 20.79 -22.42 -7.79
CA THR A 349 19.55 -23.21 -7.88
C THR A 349 18.73 -22.90 -9.13
N PHE A 350 18.90 -21.72 -9.71
CA PHE A 350 18.17 -21.22 -10.87
C PHE A 350 19.08 -20.77 -12.02
N ASP A 351 20.22 -21.43 -12.23
CA ASP A 351 21.23 -21.05 -13.27
C ASP A 351 21.71 -19.57 -13.20
N TYR A 352 21.66 -18.98 -12.00
CA TYR A 352 22.34 -17.70 -11.76
C TYR A 352 23.84 -17.85 -11.93
N ASP A 353 24.52 -16.78 -12.32
CA ASP A 353 25.97 -16.74 -12.25
C ASP A 353 26.41 -17.13 -10.83
N ASN A 354 26.98 -18.32 -10.69
CA ASN A 354 27.29 -18.96 -9.41
C ASN A 354 28.21 -18.11 -8.50
N ASP A 355 28.87 -17.11 -9.06
CA ASP A 355 29.84 -16.29 -8.32
C ASP A 355 29.26 -14.95 -7.84
N ALA A 356 28.17 -14.44 -8.44
CA ALA A 356 27.68 -13.09 -8.17
C ALA A 356 26.37 -13.02 -7.36
N CYS A 357 25.53 -14.08 -7.34
CA CYS A 357 24.21 -14.05 -6.69
C CYS A 357 23.35 -12.83 -7.06
N LEU A 358 23.28 -12.53 -8.34
CA LEU A 358 22.52 -11.44 -8.91
C LEU A 358 21.41 -11.98 -9.82
N HIS A 359 20.30 -11.26 -9.89
CA HIS A 359 19.18 -11.63 -10.75
C HIS A 359 18.38 -10.42 -11.24
N TRP A 360 17.74 -10.54 -12.42
CA TRP A 360 16.80 -9.54 -12.94
C TRP A 360 15.40 -9.86 -12.49
N GLN A 361 14.72 -8.85 -11.95
CA GLN A 361 13.30 -8.94 -11.61
C GLN A 361 12.55 -7.73 -12.17
N SER A 362 11.24 -7.93 -12.42
CA SER A 362 10.34 -6.89 -12.90
C SER A 362 9.16 -6.74 -11.95
N GLY A 363 8.81 -5.50 -11.61
CA GLY A 363 7.71 -5.19 -10.72
C GLY A 363 7.76 -3.76 -10.21
N THR A 364 6.64 -3.22 -9.78
CA THR A 364 6.61 -1.99 -8.99
C THR A 364 7.36 -2.13 -7.66
N SER A 365 7.58 -3.38 -7.23
CA SER A 365 8.48 -3.75 -6.13
C SER A 365 9.93 -3.39 -6.37
N MET A 366 10.39 -3.34 -7.62
CA MET A 366 11.74 -2.90 -8.00
C MET A 366 11.80 -1.39 -8.21
N ALA A 367 10.68 -0.77 -8.54
CA ALA A 367 10.57 0.69 -8.68
C ALA A 367 10.60 1.41 -7.31
N SER A 368 9.85 0.93 -6.32
CA SER A 368 9.75 1.58 -5.00
C SER A 368 11.09 1.72 -4.26
N PRO A 369 12.02 0.75 -4.25
CA PRO A 369 13.31 0.90 -3.57
C PRO A 369 14.23 1.93 -4.22
N HIS A 370 14.08 2.25 -5.52
CA HIS A 370 14.78 3.38 -6.13
C HIS A 370 14.39 4.70 -5.45
N VAL A 371 13.09 4.90 -5.20
CA VAL A 371 12.57 6.08 -4.48
C VAL A 371 12.99 6.08 -3.01
N ALA A 372 13.01 4.91 -2.35
CA ALA A 372 13.46 4.80 -0.96
C ALA A 372 14.94 5.14 -0.80
N GLY A 373 15.80 4.67 -1.72
CA GLY A 373 17.22 5.03 -1.77
C GLY A 373 17.43 6.53 -2.05
N ALA A 374 16.66 7.10 -2.97
CA ALA A 374 16.64 8.54 -3.25
C ALA A 374 16.28 9.37 -2.02
N ALA A 375 15.24 8.97 -1.30
CA ALA A 375 14.85 9.61 -0.04
C ALA A 375 15.98 9.59 0.99
N ALA A 376 16.69 8.47 1.09
CA ALA A 376 17.82 8.35 2.02
C ALA A 376 18.99 9.26 1.65
N LEU A 377 19.28 9.45 0.36
CA LEU A 377 20.27 10.44 -0.10
C LEU A 377 19.86 11.86 0.29
N LEU A 378 18.58 12.21 0.11
CA LEU A 378 18.05 13.54 0.47
C LEU A 378 18.13 13.79 1.97
N TRP A 379 17.81 12.81 2.81
CA TRP A 379 17.99 12.90 4.27
C TRP A 379 19.45 13.25 4.62
N ALA A 380 20.40 12.52 4.08
CA ALA A 380 21.81 12.75 4.34
C ALA A 380 22.30 14.11 3.80
N TYR A 381 21.81 14.54 2.64
CA TYR A 381 22.26 15.76 1.97
C TYR A 381 21.69 17.03 2.58
N LYS A 382 20.39 17.02 2.93
CA LYS A 382 19.68 18.23 3.40
C LYS A 382 19.63 18.33 4.92
N TYR A 383 19.59 17.21 5.63
CA TYR A 383 19.29 17.17 7.06
C TYR A 383 20.31 16.38 7.88
N ALA A 384 21.59 16.45 7.47
CA ALA A 384 22.70 15.73 8.13
C ALA A 384 22.77 15.95 9.65
N ASP A 385 22.39 17.11 10.13
CA ASP A 385 22.42 17.47 11.57
C ASP A 385 21.21 16.88 12.36
N HIS A 386 20.22 16.31 11.68
CA HIS A 386 18.97 15.81 12.28
C HIS A 386 18.80 14.28 12.17
N LEU A 387 19.82 13.55 11.71
CA LEU A 387 19.71 12.10 11.48
C LEU A 387 19.53 11.28 12.76
N SER A 388 19.83 11.83 13.95
CA SER A 388 19.64 11.12 15.21
C SER A 388 18.19 11.16 15.74
N ASP A 389 17.37 12.07 15.24
CA ASP A 389 15.97 12.26 15.68
C ASP A 389 15.12 12.84 14.54
N PRO A 390 14.68 12.01 13.60
CA PRO A 390 13.86 12.46 12.48
C PRO A 390 12.50 13.03 12.91
N ALA A 391 11.97 12.61 14.06
CA ALA A 391 10.67 13.06 14.57
C ALA A 391 10.63 14.54 14.93
N THR A 392 11.76 15.13 15.29
CA THR A 392 11.86 16.56 15.65
C THR A 392 12.41 17.44 14.53
N CYS A 393 12.77 16.82 13.40
CA CYS A 393 13.33 17.53 12.26
C CYS A 393 12.29 18.41 11.57
N GLN A 394 12.60 19.70 11.47
CA GLN A 394 11.83 20.69 10.73
C GLN A 394 12.76 21.58 9.92
N ASP A 395 12.32 22.04 8.78
CA ASP A 395 13.04 23.06 8.01
C ASP A 395 12.93 24.45 8.66
N ALA A 396 13.54 25.46 8.03
CA ALA A 396 13.52 26.84 8.54
C ALA A 396 12.11 27.47 8.57
N SER A 397 11.14 26.89 7.86
CA SER A 397 9.73 27.33 7.82
C SER A 397 8.85 26.56 8.81
N GLY A 398 9.41 25.56 9.52
CA GLY A 398 8.68 24.70 10.45
C GLY A 398 7.98 23.51 9.79
N VAL A 399 8.27 23.23 8.52
CA VAL A 399 7.73 22.07 7.81
C VAL A 399 8.53 20.82 8.21
N PRO A 400 7.89 19.68 8.54
CA PRO A 400 8.59 18.44 8.84
C PRO A 400 9.52 17.99 7.71
N CYS A 401 10.71 17.47 8.06
CA CYS A 401 11.73 17.13 7.08
C CYS A 401 11.29 16.02 6.12
N ASN A 402 10.54 15.01 6.59
CA ASN A 402 9.98 13.98 5.74
C ASN A 402 9.02 14.57 4.68
N GLN A 403 8.18 15.55 5.06
CA GLN A 403 7.33 16.25 4.11
C GLN A 403 8.15 17.03 3.09
N MET A 404 9.21 17.74 3.51
CA MET A 404 10.10 18.44 2.59
C MET A 404 10.80 17.49 1.63
N ILE A 405 11.28 16.33 2.10
CA ILE A 405 11.91 15.32 1.25
C ILE A 405 10.90 14.76 0.25
N ARG A 406 9.66 14.46 0.68
CA ARG A 406 8.59 14.08 -0.23
C ARG A 406 8.41 15.10 -1.35
N MET A 407 8.25 16.37 -0.99
CA MET A 407 8.07 17.46 -1.96
C MET A 407 9.27 17.60 -2.90
N MET A 408 10.49 17.37 -2.41
CA MET A 408 11.70 17.40 -3.25
C MET A 408 11.73 16.27 -4.27
N LEU A 409 11.34 15.06 -3.87
CA LEU A 409 11.22 13.90 -4.77
C LEU A 409 10.15 14.16 -5.83
N GLU A 410 8.97 14.62 -5.41
CA GLU A 410 7.82 14.85 -6.27
C GLU A 410 8.04 16.02 -7.25
N GLN A 411 8.53 17.17 -6.77
CA GLN A 411 8.73 18.36 -7.59
C GLN A 411 10.04 18.33 -8.41
N GLY A 412 10.98 17.47 -8.05
CA GLY A 412 12.21 17.23 -8.79
C GLY A 412 12.10 16.13 -9.84
N ALA A 413 10.97 15.45 -9.95
CA ALA A 413 10.73 14.39 -10.92
C ALA A 413 10.65 14.91 -12.35
N ASP A 414 10.96 14.05 -13.33
CA ASP A 414 10.82 14.35 -14.76
C ASP A 414 9.38 14.10 -15.21
N PRO A 415 8.62 15.16 -15.55
CA PRO A 415 7.23 15.01 -15.98
C PRO A 415 7.11 14.46 -17.41
N ILE A 416 8.19 14.54 -18.17
CA ILE A 416 8.30 14.09 -19.57
C ILE A 416 9.40 13.04 -19.68
N GLY A 417 9.10 11.91 -20.25
CA GLY A 417 10.04 10.82 -20.48
C GLY A 417 11.08 11.13 -21.56
N ALA A 418 12.09 10.28 -21.68
CA ALA A 418 13.21 10.44 -22.61
C ALA A 418 12.77 10.46 -24.09
N ASP A 419 11.67 9.81 -24.42
CA ASP A 419 11.04 9.82 -25.73
C ASP A 419 10.07 11.00 -25.97
N GLY A 420 9.85 11.83 -24.95
CA GLY A 420 8.93 12.96 -24.96
C GLY A 420 7.48 12.63 -24.56
N GLN A 421 7.19 11.43 -24.02
CA GLN A 421 5.87 11.09 -23.53
C GLN A 421 5.55 11.80 -22.20
N ASP A 422 4.27 12.09 -21.99
CA ASP A 422 3.75 12.71 -20.78
C ASP A 422 3.57 11.67 -19.66
N LEU A 423 4.51 11.62 -18.75
CA LEU A 423 4.47 10.72 -17.59
C LEU A 423 3.47 11.16 -16.52
N GLN A 424 3.02 12.41 -16.53
CA GLN A 424 1.95 12.87 -15.65
C GLN A 424 0.56 12.39 -16.08
N SER A 425 0.45 11.77 -17.24
CA SER A 425 -0.79 11.07 -17.63
C SER A 425 -1.02 9.76 -16.86
N ILE A 426 0.04 9.19 -16.26
CA ILE A 426 0.03 7.90 -15.55
C ILE A 426 0.46 7.99 -14.08
N SER A 427 1.01 9.14 -13.66
CA SER A 427 1.41 9.46 -12.28
C SER A 427 1.17 10.95 -12.00
N GLN A 428 1.31 11.38 -10.75
CA GLN A 428 1.12 12.79 -10.36
C GLN A 428 2.29 13.68 -10.81
N TYR A 429 3.53 13.18 -10.69
CA TYR A 429 4.71 14.02 -10.86
C TYR A 429 5.67 13.56 -11.97
N GLY A 430 5.57 12.31 -12.44
CA GLY A 430 6.44 11.76 -13.47
C GLY A 430 7.47 10.78 -12.90
N ARG A 431 8.64 10.63 -13.59
CA ARG A 431 9.69 9.69 -13.21
C ARG A 431 10.67 10.32 -12.21
N LEU A 432 11.11 9.52 -11.23
CA LEU A 432 12.17 9.87 -10.30
C LEU A 432 13.42 10.40 -11.04
N ASN A 433 13.91 11.56 -10.61
CA ASN A 433 15.18 12.15 -11.03
C ASN A 433 15.95 12.60 -9.79
N LEU A 434 17.06 11.94 -9.49
CA LEU A 434 17.85 12.21 -8.28
C LEU A 434 18.47 13.61 -8.27
N VAL A 435 18.99 14.08 -9.40
CA VAL A 435 19.56 15.42 -9.52
C VAL A 435 18.47 16.47 -9.38
N GLY A 436 17.33 16.25 -10.03
CA GLY A 436 16.16 17.09 -9.89
C GLY A 436 15.72 17.19 -8.42
N ALA A 437 15.59 16.05 -7.73
CA ALA A 437 15.23 16.01 -6.33
C ALA A 437 16.24 16.72 -5.40
N LEU A 438 17.56 16.47 -5.59
CA LEU A 438 18.61 17.12 -4.76
C LEU A 438 18.69 18.64 -4.97
N THR A 439 18.31 19.13 -6.13
CA THR A 439 18.34 20.56 -6.49
C THR A 439 16.99 21.25 -6.33
N ALA A 440 15.91 20.49 -6.14
CA ALA A 440 14.59 21.05 -5.94
C ALA A 440 14.57 22.06 -4.78
N THR A 441 13.88 23.16 -5.01
CA THR A 441 13.51 24.15 -3.99
C THR A 441 12.00 24.13 -3.87
N PRO A 442 11.44 23.19 -3.11
CA PRO A 442 10.00 23.03 -3.05
C PRO A 442 9.34 24.33 -2.63
N SER A 443 8.37 24.78 -3.41
CA SER A 443 7.38 25.73 -2.95
C SER A 443 6.32 24.92 -2.21
N GLU A 444 5.79 25.47 -1.13
CA GLU A 444 4.63 24.88 -0.48
C GLU A 444 3.59 24.47 -1.56
N PRO A 445 3.13 23.21 -1.59
CA PRO A 445 2.11 22.85 -2.54
C PRO A 445 0.95 23.82 -2.36
N PRO A 446 0.27 24.26 -3.42
CA PRO A 446 -0.95 25.05 -3.25
C PRO A 446 -1.82 24.29 -2.24
N PRO A 447 -2.44 24.99 -1.28
CA PRO A 447 -3.30 24.31 -0.32
C PRO A 447 -4.26 23.43 -1.13
N PRO A 448 -4.49 22.18 -0.69
CA PRO A 448 -5.38 21.29 -1.41
C PRO A 448 -6.66 22.07 -1.72
N PRO A 449 -7.25 21.90 -2.90
CA PRO A 449 -8.48 22.60 -3.24
C PRO A 449 -9.46 22.39 -2.08
N PRO A 450 -10.17 23.44 -1.62
CA PRO A 450 -11.03 23.34 -0.46
C PRO A 450 -11.94 22.13 -0.64
N LEU A 451 -11.90 21.22 0.33
CA LEU A 451 -12.69 19.99 0.33
C LEU A 451 -14.16 20.32 0.03
N VAL A 452 -14.73 19.70 -0.98
CA VAL A 452 -16.05 20.00 -1.47
C VAL A 452 -17.08 19.13 -0.75
N VAL A 453 -17.76 19.69 0.24
CA VAL A 453 -18.91 19.04 0.86
C VAL A 453 -20.14 19.23 -0.01
N LYS A 454 -20.83 18.15 -0.33
CA LYS A 454 -22.07 18.15 -1.12
C LYS A 454 -23.20 17.49 -0.32
N ALA A 455 -24.42 17.72 -0.73
CA ALA A 455 -25.55 16.92 -0.26
C ALA A 455 -25.52 15.53 -0.93
N PRO A 456 -26.01 14.48 -0.28
CA PRO A 456 -26.21 13.19 -0.91
C PRO A 456 -27.20 13.30 -2.09
N GLU A 457 -26.94 12.53 -3.14
CA GLU A 457 -27.74 12.52 -4.37
C GLU A 457 -28.42 11.16 -4.57
N ALA A 458 -29.42 11.11 -5.46
CA ALA A 458 -30.10 9.88 -5.87
C ALA A 458 -30.66 9.04 -4.71
N LEU A 459 -31.22 9.69 -3.67
CA LEU A 459 -31.86 9.01 -2.57
C LEU A 459 -33.01 8.14 -3.09
N SER A 460 -32.92 6.84 -2.88
CA SER A 460 -33.93 5.86 -3.21
C SER A 460 -34.39 5.08 -1.97
N ILE A 461 -35.67 4.70 -1.96
CA ILE A 461 -36.28 4.00 -0.84
C ILE A 461 -36.97 2.74 -1.34
N SER A 462 -36.82 1.66 -0.58
CA SER A 462 -37.55 0.41 -0.81
C SER A 462 -38.05 -0.19 0.52
N ILE A 463 -39.06 -1.03 0.47
CA ILE A 463 -39.56 -1.77 1.63
C ILE A 463 -39.41 -3.28 1.37
N ASN A 464 -38.85 -3.97 2.38
CA ASN A 464 -38.86 -5.41 2.42
C ASN A 464 -39.21 -5.87 3.85
N ASN A 465 -40.21 -6.74 3.99
CA ASN A 465 -40.69 -7.28 5.30
C ASN A 465 -40.93 -6.21 6.38
N SER A 466 -41.52 -5.07 6.02
CA SER A 466 -41.77 -3.91 6.90
C SER A 466 -40.52 -3.19 7.38
N ILE A 467 -39.36 -3.47 6.82
CA ILE A 467 -38.10 -2.71 6.99
C ILE A 467 -37.96 -1.78 5.80
N VAL A 468 -37.62 -0.52 6.06
CA VAL A 468 -37.33 0.46 5.03
C VAL A 468 -35.83 0.50 4.77
N PHE A 469 -35.45 0.33 3.52
CA PHE A 469 -34.06 0.41 3.05
C PHE A 469 -33.89 1.70 2.25
N LEU A 470 -32.92 2.51 2.66
CA LEU A 470 -32.50 3.73 1.98
C LEU A 470 -31.17 3.44 1.27
N ASN A 471 -31.02 4.02 0.06
CA ASN A 471 -29.74 4.05 -0.64
C ASN A 471 -29.54 5.46 -1.20
N TRP A 472 -28.28 5.92 -1.21
CA TRP A 472 -27.90 7.23 -1.77
C TRP A 472 -26.49 7.15 -2.36
N ASN A 473 -26.15 8.15 -3.19
CA ASN A 473 -24.80 8.38 -3.67
C ASN A 473 -24.23 9.64 -3.04
N TYR A 474 -22.92 9.64 -2.80
CA TYR A 474 -22.19 10.82 -2.38
C TYR A 474 -21.07 11.12 -3.37
N LEU A 475 -21.11 12.31 -4.00
CA LEU A 475 -20.16 12.78 -5.01
C LEU A 475 -19.27 13.93 -4.51
N GLY A 476 -19.21 14.15 -3.21
CA GLY A 476 -18.30 15.09 -2.55
C GLY A 476 -17.07 14.39 -2.00
N ASP A 477 -16.18 15.17 -1.38
CA ASP A 477 -14.97 14.65 -0.75
C ASP A 477 -15.33 13.94 0.55
N LYS A 478 -15.01 12.66 0.64
CA LYS A 478 -15.32 11.81 1.81
C LYS A 478 -14.54 12.25 3.04
N ASP A 479 -13.33 12.79 2.85
CA ASP A 479 -12.48 13.30 3.92
C ASP A 479 -12.98 14.61 4.53
N ALA A 480 -13.93 15.28 3.85
CA ALA A 480 -14.56 16.51 4.34
C ALA A 480 -15.75 16.23 5.28
N ILE A 481 -16.17 14.99 5.41
CA ILE A 481 -17.41 14.66 6.11
C ILE A 481 -17.17 13.65 7.25
N ALA A 482 -17.91 13.82 8.32
CA ALA A 482 -17.93 12.88 9.44
C ALA A 482 -18.89 11.68 9.18
N GLY A 483 -19.73 11.78 8.15
CA GLY A 483 -20.75 10.79 7.81
C GLY A 483 -22.06 11.42 7.36
N PHE A 484 -23.16 10.75 7.63
CA PHE A 484 -24.49 11.15 7.18
C PHE A 484 -25.48 11.18 8.33
N ARG A 485 -26.46 12.09 8.24
CA ARG A 485 -27.64 12.10 9.13
C ARG A 485 -28.85 11.69 8.33
N VAL A 486 -29.50 10.61 8.78
CA VAL A 486 -30.77 10.17 8.23
C VAL A 486 -31.90 10.75 9.07
N GLU A 487 -32.83 11.43 8.47
CA GLU A 487 -34.03 11.93 9.15
C GLU A 487 -35.29 11.35 8.53
N ARG A 488 -36.27 11.07 9.40
CA ARG A 488 -37.59 10.59 9.04
C ARG A 488 -38.67 11.50 9.56
N GLU A 489 -39.60 11.88 8.71
CA GLU A 489 -40.89 12.41 9.13
C GLU A 489 -42.02 11.41 8.88
N SER A 490 -43.04 11.44 9.72
CA SER A 490 -44.23 10.64 9.57
C SER A 490 -45.48 11.53 9.44
N TRP A 491 -46.40 11.09 8.60
CA TRP A 491 -47.64 11.80 8.40
C TRP A 491 -48.57 11.67 9.60
N ASN A 492 -48.97 12.80 10.16
CA ASN A 492 -49.98 12.82 11.25
C ASN A 492 -51.33 13.19 10.68
N ALA A 493 -52.14 12.18 10.36
CA ALA A 493 -53.48 12.37 9.78
C ALA A 493 -54.43 13.21 10.67
N LYS A 494 -54.27 13.20 11.99
CA LYS A 494 -55.09 13.98 12.90
C LYS A 494 -54.77 15.46 12.86
N ARG A 495 -53.50 15.82 12.56
CA ARG A 495 -53.01 17.17 12.50
C ARG A 495 -52.83 17.68 11.05
N ASN A 496 -53.05 16.78 10.09
CA ASN A 496 -52.87 17.01 8.65
C ASN A 496 -51.54 17.68 8.33
N ARG A 497 -50.42 17.12 8.88
CA ARG A 497 -49.08 17.63 8.69
C ARG A 497 -48.01 16.55 8.95
N TRP A 498 -46.86 16.74 8.36
CA TRP A 498 -45.64 16.00 8.65
C TRP A 498 -45.09 16.36 10.04
N GLN A 499 -44.50 15.39 10.71
CA GLN A 499 -43.84 15.54 12.01
C GLN A 499 -42.54 14.78 12.01
N SER A 500 -41.40 15.46 12.33
CA SER A 500 -40.13 14.81 12.58
C SER A 500 -40.26 13.91 13.82
N LEU A 501 -39.88 12.66 13.66
CA LEU A 501 -39.94 11.67 14.73
C LEU A 501 -38.59 11.09 15.10
N SER A 502 -37.65 11.02 14.16
CA SER A 502 -36.40 10.32 14.37
C SER A 502 -35.28 10.89 13.50
N SER A 503 -34.10 10.87 14.05
CA SER A 503 -32.85 11.23 13.38
C SER A 503 -31.76 10.26 13.85
N TRP A 504 -30.92 9.84 12.92
CA TRP A 504 -29.79 8.92 13.17
C TRP A 504 -28.54 9.47 12.49
N ASP A 505 -27.43 9.49 13.20
CA ASP A 505 -26.13 9.80 12.65
C ASP A 505 -25.41 8.49 12.28
N VAL A 506 -25.03 8.36 11.02
CA VAL A 506 -24.22 7.28 10.46
C VAL A 506 -22.83 7.86 10.30
N LEU A 507 -21.97 7.70 11.31
CA LEU A 507 -20.62 8.25 11.35
C LEU A 507 -19.65 7.40 10.52
N ASP A 508 -19.99 7.23 9.25
CA ASP A 508 -19.21 6.54 8.24
C ASP A 508 -19.32 7.34 6.92
N PRO A 509 -18.25 8.02 6.48
CA PRO A 509 -18.26 8.83 5.26
C PRO A 509 -18.39 7.99 3.99
N THR A 510 -18.23 6.66 4.08
CA THR A 510 -18.39 5.74 2.97
C THR A 510 -19.78 5.10 2.88
N ALA A 511 -20.62 5.32 3.89
CA ALA A 511 -21.96 4.74 3.93
C ALA A 511 -22.82 5.20 2.75
N THR A 512 -23.47 4.27 2.10
CA THR A 512 -24.42 4.51 1.01
C THR A 512 -25.80 3.94 1.28
N THR A 513 -26.00 3.31 2.44
CA THR A 513 -27.23 2.61 2.81
C THR A 513 -27.60 2.80 4.28
N PHE A 514 -28.90 2.72 4.57
CA PHE A 514 -29.43 2.70 5.94
C PHE A 514 -30.71 1.87 6.02
N GLU A 515 -30.92 1.19 7.14
CA GLU A 515 -32.11 0.36 7.39
C GLU A 515 -32.94 0.92 8.54
N ASP A 516 -34.22 1.17 8.34
CA ASP A 516 -35.15 1.55 9.40
C ASP A 516 -36.21 0.47 9.61
N SER A 517 -36.04 -0.32 10.67
CA SER A 517 -37.02 -1.32 11.12
C SER A 517 -38.13 -0.74 12.01
N SER A 518 -38.04 0.53 12.39
CA SER A 518 -38.98 1.22 13.28
C SER A 518 -40.06 2.02 12.58
N ALA A 519 -39.97 2.13 11.23
CA ALA A 519 -40.94 2.88 10.44
C ALA A 519 -42.33 2.28 10.50
N ASN A 520 -43.36 3.14 10.55
CA ASN A 520 -44.77 2.72 10.57
C ASN A 520 -45.64 3.85 10.01
N GLY A 521 -46.62 3.48 9.18
CA GLY A 521 -47.53 4.42 8.54
C GLY A 521 -46.89 5.12 7.33
N GLU A 522 -47.41 6.28 6.96
CA GLU A 522 -46.85 7.06 5.85
C GLU A 522 -45.65 7.86 6.35
N VAL A 523 -44.50 7.65 5.72
CA VAL A 523 -43.20 8.25 6.06
C VAL A 523 -42.46 8.75 4.82
N HIS A 524 -41.58 9.71 5.00
CA HIS A 524 -40.56 10.08 4.04
C HIS A 524 -39.23 10.34 4.77
N TYR A 525 -38.15 10.32 4.01
CA TYR A 525 -36.79 10.43 4.53
C TYR A 525 -36.00 11.50 3.79
N ARG A 526 -34.97 12.01 4.45
CA ARG A 526 -33.86 12.71 3.83
C ARG A 526 -32.55 12.23 4.44
N VAL A 527 -31.49 12.40 3.69
CA VAL A 527 -30.12 12.10 4.13
C VAL A 527 -29.31 13.38 3.97
N ASP A 528 -28.64 13.78 5.04
CA ASP A 528 -27.83 14.98 5.08
C ASP A 528 -26.38 14.57 5.29
N THR A 529 -25.45 15.26 4.65
CA THR A 529 -24.02 15.12 4.91
C THR A 529 -23.63 15.89 6.16
N ILE A 530 -22.88 15.30 7.06
CA ILE A 530 -22.32 15.95 8.26
C ILE A 530 -20.89 16.39 7.94
N GLN A 531 -20.65 17.70 7.89
CA GLN A 531 -19.30 18.21 7.67
C GLN A 531 -18.40 17.91 8.87
N GLN A 532 -17.17 17.45 8.60
CA GLN A 532 -16.25 17.04 9.65
C GLN A 532 -15.71 18.22 10.48
N SER A 533 -15.51 19.39 9.86
CA SER A 533 -14.89 20.54 10.51
C SER A 533 -15.74 21.19 11.61
N ASP A 534 -17.08 21.22 11.46
CA ASP A 534 -17.98 21.96 12.37
C ASP A 534 -19.34 21.29 12.58
N GLY A 535 -19.58 20.10 12.00
CA GLY A 535 -20.85 19.40 12.08
C GLY A 535 -22.01 20.02 11.29
N SER A 536 -21.74 21.00 10.42
CA SER A 536 -22.75 21.58 9.54
C SER A 536 -23.42 20.51 8.67
N LEU A 537 -24.71 20.67 8.40
CA LEU A 537 -25.50 19.72 7.63
C LEU A 537 -25.76 20.25 6.21
N PHE A 538 -25.50 19.40 5.22
CA PHE A 538 -25.81 19.65 3.80
C PHE A 538 -26.94 18.72 3.38
N TRP A 539 -28.08 19.30 3.08
CA TRP A 539 -29.35 18.61 2.93
C TRP A 539 -29.55 17.97 1.56
N SER A 540 -29.95 16.68 1.53
CA SER A 540 -30.65 16.13 0.37
C SER A 540 -32.09 16.67 0.31
N GLY A 541 -32.77 16.50 -0.80
CA GLY A 541 -34.24 16.66 -0.82
C GLY A 541 -34.91 15.55 -0.03
N TRP A 542 -36.19 15.77 0.36
CA TRP A 542 -37.02 14.68 0.88
C TRP A 542 -37.30 13.65 -0.22
N SER A 543 -37.32 12.39 0.16
CA SER A 543 -37.76 11.29 -0.71
C SER A 543 -39.25 11.38 -1.04
N ASP A 544 -39.69 10.55 -1.97
CA ASP A 544 -41.11 10.25 -2.13
C ASP A 544 -41.70 9.63 -0.87
N ASN A 545 -43.00 9.82 -0.66
CA ASN A 545 -43.72 9.22 0.45
C ASN A 545 -43.83 7.71 0.27
N ILE A 546 -43.61 6.98 1.34
CA ILE A 546 -43.73 5.53 1.36
C ILE A 546 -44.63 5.10 2.53
N THR A 547 -45.49 4.11 2.33
CA THR A 547 -46.41 3.62 3.38
C THR A 547 -45.94 2.26 3.89
N VAL A 548 -45.54 2.20 5.15
CA VAL A 548 -45.14 0.97 5.84
C VAL A 548 -46.37 0.36 6.50
N ALA A 549 -46.74 -0.86 6.11
CA ALA A 549 -47.83 -1.59 6.78
C ALA A 549 -47.48 -1.86 8.23
N GLY A 550 -48.27 -1.37 9.14
CA GLY A 550 -48.12 -1.63 10.58
C GLY A 550 -48.15 -3.16 10.80
N SER A 551 -47.26 -3.68 11.63
CA SER A 551 -47.34 -5.02 12.18
C SER A 551 -48.61 -5.12 13.04
N GLY A 552 -49.69 -5.53 12.40
CA GLY A 552 -50.97 -5.68 13.07
C GLY A 552 -50.88 -6.69 14.20
N GLY A 553 -50.75 -6.20 15.42
CA GLY A 553 -51.04 -6.99 16.63
C GLY A 553 -52.50 -7.39 16.61
N GLY A 554 -52.77 -8.57 16.10
CA GLY A 554 -54.10 -9.19 16.19
C GLY A 554 -54.53 -9.31 17.63
N LYS A 555 -55.44 -8.44 18.11
CA LYS A 555 -56.33 -8.75 19.23
C LYS A 555 -57.67 -9.13 18.66
N GLY A 556 -57.84 -10.42 18.47
CA GLY A 556 -59.13 -11.04 18.34
C GLY A 556 -59.91 -10.86 19.65
N GLY A 557 -61.11 -10.34 19.57
CA GLY A 557 -62.03 -10.19 20.66
C GLY A 557 -63.43 -10.00 20.10
N GLY A 558 -64.04 -11.10 19.67
CA GLY A 558 -65.43 -11.10 19.28
C GLY A 558 -66.37 -11.02 20.48
N LYS A 559 -67.55 -10.48 20.23
CA LYS A 559 -68.87 -10.72 20.75
C LYS A 559 -69.72 -9.57 20.27
N GLY A 560 -70.74 -9.75 19.48
CA GLY A 560 -71.88 -10.62 19.58
C GLY A 560 -73.04 -9.84 20.14
N GLY A 561 -74.13 -9.74 19.39
CA GLY A 561 -75.43 -9.25 19.85
C GLY A 561 -75.91 -7.97 19.15
N GLY A 562 -76.61 -7.98 18.11
CA GLY A 562 -77.98 -8.35 17.82
C GLY A 562 -79.01 -7.45 18.45
N LYS A 563 -79.66 -6.61 17.66
CA LYS A 563 -81.03 -6.60 17.25
C LYS A 563 -81.57 -5.21 16.91
N PRO A 564 -82.66 -5.13 16.17
CA PRO A 564 -82.98 -4.07 15.24
C PRO A 564 -84.13 -3.16 15.68
N ASN A 565 -84.60 -2.26 14.81
CA ASN A 565 -85.80 -1.45 14.76
C ASN A 565 -85.85 -0.15 15.59
N LYS A 566 -85.88 0.93 14.99
CA LYS A 566 -86.98 1.62 14.30
C LYS A 566 -86.47 2.77 13.45
#